data_dfc64e6c17066ddb68acb2d2f215c34b
#
_entry.id   dfc64e6c17066ddb68acb2d2f215c34b
#
_cell.length_a   1.000
_cell.length_b   1.000
_cell.length_c   1.000
_cell.angle_alpha   90.00
_cell.angle_beta   90.00
_cell.angle_gamma   90.00
#
_symmetry.space_group_name_H-M   'P 1'
#
loop_
_entity.id
_entity.type
_entity.pdbx_description
1 polymer ?
#
loop_
_entity_poly.entity_id
_entity_poly.type
_entity_poly.pdbx_seq_one_letter_code
_entity_poly.pdbx_strand_id
1 'polypeptide(L)'
;MSDTSELALALHDATPPWLLSHLREWTLGTEDKGHAYLVVSEDAEEASLFARQLAMQQLCHDIQDGMACGQCQSCQAFLQGTHGDLFLLQVPEGKTAIGIDQVREATHFLQQTALYGASKLLLVRDADQMTLAAANSLLKTLEEPPGNALILLSSAEAWRLPPTVRSRCQLLRLPRVEKDAALEWLASKVQVTAADAKHLLDMAQGRVVAACLMANSESLAAKEGLVASFPALGQQQGGPPASWSGVDVSVLLSEL
;
A
#
# COMPACT_ATOMS: atom_id res chain seq x y z
N MET A 1 -12.18 10.52 -9.72
CA MET A 1 -10.93 10.40 -10.52
C MET A 1 -9.77 11.30 -10.02
N SER A 2 -9.96 12.13 -9.00
CA SER A 2 -8.94 13.06 -8.46
C SER A 2 -8.09 12.50 -7.31
N ASP A 3 -8.58 11.46 -6.64
CA ASP A 3 -7.98 10.96 -5.39
C ASP A 3 -6.69 10.12 -5.59
N THR A 4 -6.59 9.41 -6.71
CA THR A 4 -5.44 8.52 -7.00
C THR A 4 -4.17 9.28 -7.39
N SER A 5 -4.27 10.47 -7.97
CA SER A 5 -3.11 11.25 -8.42
C SER A 5 -2.45 12.03 -7.28
N GLU A 6 -3.23 12.56 -6.33
CA GLU A 6 -2.68 13.23 -5.13
C GLU A 6 -2.00 12.25 -4.19
N LEU A 7 -2.58 11.06 -4.00
CA LEU A 7 -1.95 9.98 -3.23
C LEU A 7 -0.63 9.51 -3.88
N ALA A 8 -0.56 9.54 -5.22
CA ALA A 8 0.62 9.16 -5.98
C ALA A 8 1.81 10.10 -5.77
N LEU A 9 1.58 11.39 -5.82
CA LEU A 9 2.61 12.42 -5.57
C LEU A 9 3.01 12.46 -4.09
N ALA A 10 2.03 12.43 -3.17
CA ALA A 10 2.30 12.43 -1.74
C ALA A 10 3.13 11.22 -1.28
N LEU A 11 2.94 10.04 -1.92
CA LEU A 11 3.65 8.82 -1.55
C LEU A 11 5.09 8.79 -2.06
N HIS A 12 5.41 9.42 -3.20
CA HIS A 12 6.80 9.46 -3.69
C HIS A 12 7.68 10.30 -2.75
N ASP A 13 7.21 11.47 -2.34
CA ASP A 13 7.92 12.34 -1.40
C ASP A 13 7.87 11.85 0.04
N ALA A 14 6.96 10.93 0.37
CA ALA A 14 6.71 10.44 1.72
C ALA A 14 7.41 9.12 2.05
N THR A 15 8.30 8.60 1.17
CA THR A 15 8.95 7.32 1.44
C THR A 15 9.97 7.46 2.57
N PRO A 16 9.82 6.69 3.66
CA PRO A 16 10.74 6.72 4.77
C PRO A 16 12.17 6.31 4.39
N PRO A 17 13.22 6.86 5.04
CA PRO A 17 14.62 6.55 4.71
C PRO A 17 14.98 5.07 4.77
N TRP A 18 14.39 4.32 5.73
CA TRP A 18 14.62 2.87 5.85
C TRP A 18 14.05 2.07 4.68
N LEU A 19 12.96 2.52 4.08
CA LEU A 19 12.44 1.89 2.85
C LEU A 19 13.29 2.22 1.63
N LEU A 20 13.83 3.43 1.54
CA LEU A 20 14.73 3.83 0.45
C LEU A 20 16.01 3.00 0.43
N SER A 21 16.63 2.73 1.59
CA SER A 21 17.81 1.86 1.68
C SER A 21 17.51 0.45 1.19
N HIS A 22 16.39 -0.13 1.60
CA HIS A 22 15.95 -1.46 1.15
C HIS A 22 15.64 -1.53 -0.36
N LEU A 23 15.04 -0.48 -0.92
CA LEU A 23 14.81 -0.39 -2.36
C LEU A 23 16.13 -0.39 -3.16
N ARG A 24 17.13 0.36 -2.67
CA ARG A 24 18.47 0.40 -3.30
C ARG A 24 19.17 -0.95 -3.22
N GLU A 25 19.18 -1.59 -2.05
CA GLU A 25 19.75 -2.93 -1.87
C GLU A 25 19.10 -3.95 -2.80
N TRP A 26 17.77 -3.91 -2.92
CA TRP A 26 17.06 -4.80 -3.83
C TRP A 26 17.45 -4.57 -5.30
N THR A 27 17.70 -3.31 -5.72
CA THR A 27 18.09 -2.99 -7.09
C THR A 27 19.51 -3.45 -7.42
N LEU A 28 20.42 -3.29 -6.46
CA LEU A 28 21.85 -3.55 -6.66
C LEU A 28 22.22 -5.03 -6.43
N GLY A 29 21.40 -5.78 -5.70
CA GLY A 29 21.75 -7.10 -5.17
C GLY A 29 21.27 -8.32 -5.96
N THR A 30 20.52 -8.16 -7.06
CA THR A 30 19.88 -9.31 -7.72
C THR A 30 20.23 -9.44 -9.20
N GLU A 31 21.17 -10.33 -9.51
CA GLU A 31 21.39 -10.80 -10.89
C GLU A 31 20.26 -11.74 -11.36
N ASP A 32 19.66 -12.53 -10.45
CA ASP A 32 18.53 -13.43 -10.71
C ASP A 32 17.23 -12.87 -10.08
N LYS A 33 16.57 -11.95 -10.76
CA LYS A 33 15.26 -11.44 -10.33
C LYS A 33 14.17 -12.46 -10.65
N GLY A 34 13.47 -12.92 -9.61
CA GLY A 34 12.25 -13.69 -9.77
C GLY A 34 11.13 -12.85 -10.43
N HIS A 35 10.04 -13.49 -10.77
CA HIS A 35 8.90 -12.85 -11.41
C HIS A 35 7.74 -12.54 -10.45
N ALA A 36 7.77 -13.04 -9.21
CA ALA A 36 6.73 -12.84 -8.22
C ALA A 36 7.34 -12.55 -6.84
N TYR A 37 6.90 -11.47 -6.21
CA TYR A 37 7.34 -11.04 -4.88
C TYR A 37 6.17 -10.78 -3.97
N LEU A 38 6.32 -11.14 -2.69
CA LEU A 38 5.39 -10.83 -1.62
C LEU A 38 6.09 -9.90 -0.61
N VAL A 39 5.71 -8.64 -0.64
CA VAL A 39 6.15 -7.61 0.30
C VAL A 39 5.33 -7.70 1.57
N VAL A 40 5.98 -7.83 2.72
CA VAL A 40 5.33 -7.99 4.01
C VAL A 40 5.84 -6.98 5.02
N SER A 41 4.93 -6.22 5.61
CA SER A 41 5.14 -5.35 6.77
C SER A 41 3.95 -5.49 7.72
N GLU A 42 4.12 -5.17 9.00
CA GLU A 42 3.01 -5.05 9.96
C GLU A 42 2.13 -3.81 9.68
N ASP A 43 2.65 -2.86 8.93
CA ASP A 43 1.93 -1.71 8.39
C ASP A 43 1.55 -1.98 6.92
N ALA A 44 0.25 -2.16 6.64
CA ALA A 44 -0.26 -2.41 5.29
C ALA A 44 0.10 -1.28 4.31
N GLU A 45 0.05 -0.02 4.80
CA GLU A 45 0.40 1.14 4.00
C GLU A 45 1.90 1.18 3.67
N GLU A 46 2.76 0.74 4.59
CA GLU A 46 4.19 0.61 4.36
C GLU A 46 4.49 -0.48 3.32
N ALA A 47 3.87 -1.66 3.44
CA ALA A 47 4.00 -2.72 2.46
C ALA A 47 3.54 -2.28 1.06
N SER A 48 2.41 -1.58 0.99
CA SER A 48 1.84 -1.04 -0.24
C SER A 48 2.74 0.04 -0.85
N LEU A 49 3.24 0.96 -0.03
CA LEU A 49 4.16 2.02 -0.44
C LEU A 49 5.46 1.43 -1.03
N PHE A 50 6.06 0.47 -0.35
CA PHE A 50 7.28 -0.20 -0.83
C PHE A 50 7.04 -0.93 -2.15
N ALA A 51 5.98 -1.74 -2.24
CA ALA A 51 5.64 -2.46 -3.45
C ALA A 51 5.39 -1.51 -4.64
N ARG A 52 4.79 -0.36 -4.38
CA ARG A 52 4.54 0.68 -5.36
C ARG A 52 5.83 1.36 -5.84
N GLN A 53 6.75 1.69 -4.92
CA GLN A 53 8.06 2.23 -5.28
C GLN A 53 8.86 1.22 -6.11
N LEU A 54 8.80 -0.05 -5.75
CA LEU A 54 9.41 -1.14 -6.50
C LEU A 54 8.82 -1.26 -7.91
N ALA A 55 7.49 -1.16 -8.04
CA ALA A 55 6.81 -1.17 -9.32
C ALA A 55 7.24 0.02 -10.20
N MET A 56 7.28 1.22 -9.65
CA MET A 56 7.74 2.42 -10.35
C MET A 56 9.18 2.30 -10.84
N GLN A 57 10.05 1.73 -10.01
CA GLN A 57 11.45 1.48 -10.32
C GLN A 57 11.59 0.48 -11.49
N GLN A 58 10.81 -0.61 -11.50
CA GLN A 58 10.84 -1.60 -12.56
C GLN A 58 10.33 -1.07 -13.91
N LEU A 59 9.43 -0.11 -13.88
CA LEU A 59 8.87 0.52 -15.07
C LEU A 59 9.67 1.76 -15.52
N CYS A 60 10.60 2.27 -14.71
CA CYS A 60 11.38 3.45 -15.00
C CYS A 60 12.36 3.21 -16.15
N HIS A 61 12.44 4.16 -17.10
CA HIS A 61 13.38 4.10 -18.23
C HIS A 61 14.78 4.64 -17.88
N ASP A 62 14.91 5.38 -16.77
CA ASP A 62 16.17 6.05 -16.37
C ASP A 62 16.31 5.96 -14.85
N ILE A 63 16.85 4.82 -14.38
CA ILE A 63 17.06 4.59 -12.94
C ILE A 63 18.28 5.43 -12.50
N GLN A 64 18.10 6.27 -11.48
CA GLN A 64 19.13 7.12 -10.90
C GLN A 64 19.38 6.69 -9.45
N ASP A 65 20.63 6.41 -9.10
CA ASP A 65 21.04 5.97 -7.75
C ASP A 65 20.21 4.80 -7.18
N GLY A 66 19.78 3.87 -8.06
CA GLY A 66 18.94 2.75 -7.68
C GLY A 66 17.47 3.10 -7.44
N MET A 67 17.01 4.29 -7.82
CA MET A 67 15.63 4.77 -7.67
C MET A 67 15.03 5.17 -9.02
N ALA A 68 13.70 5.11 -9.11
CA ALA A 68 12.99 5.65 -10.27
C ALA A 68 13.23 7.15 -10.41
N CYS A 69 13.51 7.64 -11.61
CA CYS A 69 13.88 9.05 -11.85
C CYS A 69 12.72 10.05 -11.60
N GLY A 70 11.46 9.59 -11.55
CA GLY A 70 10.28 10.45 -11.36
C GLY A 70 9.93 11.35 -12.55
N GLN A 71 10.78 11.46 -13.56
CA GLN A 71 10.67 12.45 -14.64
C GLN A 71 10.45 11.86 -16.03
N CYS A 72 10.85 10.62 -16.30
CA CYS A 72 10.62 10.00 -17.60
C CYS A 72 9.13 9.77 -17.87
N GLN A 73 8.78 9.57 -19.14
CA GLN A 73 7.39 9.37 -19.55
C GLN A 73 6.70 8.23 -18.80
N SER A 74 7.41 7.13 -18.54
CA SER A 74 6.90 6.00 -17.76
C SER A 74 6.60 6.40 -16.31
N CYS A 75 7.56 7.08 -15.63
CA CYS A 75 7.34 7.56 -14.26
C CYS A 75 6.17 8.55 -14.18
N GLN A 76 6.04 9.46 -15.13
CA GLN A 76 4.93 10.41 -15.18
C GLN A 76 3.58 9.71 -15.36
N ALA A 77 3.50 8.74 -16.28
CA ALA A 77 2.30 7.94 -16.47
C ALA A 77 1.96 7.10 -15.21
N PHE A 78 2.98 6.58 -14.53
CA PHE A 78 2.82 5.86 -13.26
C PHE A 78 2.23 6.75 -12.15
N LEU A 79 2.79 7.94 -11.96
CA LEU A 79 2.34 8.91 -10.96
C LEU A 79 0.91 9.39 -11.22
N GLN A 80 0.52 9.50 -12.50
CA GLN A 80 -0.84 9.85 -12.90
C GLN A 80 -1.82 8.68 -12.84
N GLY A 81 -1.38 7.46 -12.50
CA GLY A 81 -2.22 6.27 -12.49
C GLY A 81 -2.68 5.79 -13.88
N THR A 82 -2.02 6.24 -14.95
CA THR A 82 -2.40 5.97 -16.35
C THR A 82 -1.40 5.07 -17.09
N HIS A 83 -0.46 4.44 -16.37
CA HIS A 83 0.57 3.64 -16.99
C HIS A 83 0.02 2.37 -17.65
N GLY A 84 0.16 2.26 -18.98
CA GLY A 84 -0.42 1.17 -19.78
C GLY A 84 0.17 -0.22 -19.53
N ASP A 85 1.31 -0.32 -18.83
CA ASP A 85 1.96 -1.59 -18.47
C ASP A 85 1.82 -1.93 -16.98
N LEU A 86 1.04 -1.16 -16.20
CA LEU A 86 0.72 -1.41 -14.81
C LEU A 86 -0.76 -1.76 -14.64
N PHE A 87 -1.05 -2.85 -13.96
CA PHE A 87 -2.38 -3.17 -13.44
C PHE A 87 -2.36 -3.12 -11.92
N LEU A 88 -3.13 -2.23 -11.32
CA LEU A 88 -3.33 -2.17 -9.88
C LEU A 88 -4.58 -2.97 -9.52
N LEU A 89 -4.39 -4.03 -8.75
CA LEU A 89 -5.45 -4.87 -8.21
C LEU A 89 -5.58 -4.60 -6.71
N GLN A 90 -6.74 -4.13 -6.30
CA GLN A 90 -7.06 -3.81 -4.90
C GLN A 90 -8.53 -4.10 -4.63
N VAL A 91 -8.93 -4.05 -3.37
CA VAL A 91 -10.34 -4.18 -2.97
C VAL A 91 -11.14 -3.05 -3.65
N PRO A 92 -12.21 -3.36 -4.40
CA PRO A 92 -13.03 -2.32 -5.01
C PRO A 92 -13.79 -1.50 -3.99
N GLU A 93 -14.09 -0.26 -4.32
CA GLU A 93 -14.94 0.59 -3.50
C GLU A 93 -16.28 -0.10 -3.18
N GLY A 94 -16.69 -0.05 -1.92
CA GLY A 94 -17.91 -0.70 -1.41
C GLY A 94 -17.85 -2.23 -1.32
N LYS A 95 -16.66 -2.85 -1.50
CA LYS A 95 -16.44 -4.29 -1.27
C LYS A 95 -15.40 -4.50 -0.17
N THR A 96 -15.36 -5.72 0.37
CA THR A 96 -14.45 -6.11 1.45
C THR A 96 -13.36 -7.09 1.02
N ALA A 97 -13.37 -7.52 -0.25
CA ALA A 97 -12.43 -8.51 -0.74
C ALA A 97 -12.17 -8.37 -2.26
N ILE A 98 -11.01 -8.85 -2.68
CA ILE A 98 -10.65 -9.00 -4.09
C ILE A 98 -11.27 -10.31 -4.61
N GLY A 99 -12.13 -10.19 -5.62
CA GLY A 99 -12.85 -11.31 -6.22
C GLY A 99 -12.09 -12.00 -7.35
N ILE A 100 -12.54 -13.20 -7.72
CA ILE A 100 -11.94 -14.01 -8.78
C ILE A 100 -11.95 -13.31 -10.16
N ASP A 101 -13.00 -12.57 -10.48
CA ASP A 101 -13.13 -11.94 -11.80
C ASP A 101 -12.13 -10.82 -11.99
N GLN A 102 -11.80 -10.08 -10.92
CA GLN A 102 -10.74 -9.07 -10.93
C GLN A 102 -9.35 -9.69 -11.18
N VAL A 103 -9.07 -10.85 -10.56
CA VAL A 103 -7.82 -11.57 -10.79
C VAL A 103 -7.73 -12.12 -12.21
N ARG A 104 -8.85 -12.58 -12.78
CA ARG A 104 -8.91 -12.99 -14.19
C ARG A 104 -8.64 -11.84 -15.14
N GLU A 105 -9.20 -10.66 -14.88
CA GLU A 105 -8.92 -9.44 -15.63
C GLU A 105 -7.44 -9.06 -15.56
N ALA A 106 -6.86 -9.07 -14.37
CA ALA A 106 -5.43 -8.83 -14.18
C ALA A 106 -4.56 -9.85 -14.92
N THR A 107 -4.92 -11.13 -14.89
CA THR A 107 -4.21 -12.18 -15.63
C THR A 107 -4.31 -11.98 -17.13
N HIS A 108 -5.47 -11.60 -17.64
CA HIS A 108 -5.65 -11.28 -19.07
C HIS A 108 -4.78 -10.05 -19.47
N PHE A 109 -4.73 -9.02 -18.63
CA PHE A 109 -3.85 -7.86 -18.84
C PHE A 109 -2.38 -8.26 -18.99
N LEU A 110 -1.88 -9.16 -18.15
CA LEU A 110 -0.49 -9.62 -18.23
C LEU A 110 -0.14 -10.35 -19.54
N GLN A 111 -1.13 -10.91 -20.25
CA GLN A 111 -0.94 -11.59 -21.53
C GLN A 111 -0.81 -10.63 -22.71
N GLN A 112 -1.13 -9.34 -22.51
CA GLN A 112 -1.04 -8.34 -23.57
C GLN A 112 0.41 -7.89 -23.79
N THR A 113 0.69 -7.35 -24.98
CA THR A 113 2.01 -6.76 -25.29
C THR A 113 2.24 -5.50 -24.45
N ALA A 114 3.46 -5.36 -23.92
CA ALA A 114 3.84 -4.15 -23.21
C ALA A 114 3.90 -2.94 -24.16
N LEU A 115 3.50 -1.76 -23.65
CA LEU A 115 3.41 -0.52 -24.42
C LEU A 115 4.67 0.37 -24.26
N TYR A 116 5.19 0.45 -23.04
CA TYR A 116 6.30 1.36 -22.68
C TYR A 116 7.62 0.63 -22.49
N GLY A 117 7.61 -0.64 -22.13
CA GLY A 117 8.82 -1.36 -21.75
C GLY A 117 8.81 -2.82 -22.19
N ALA A 118 9.66 -3.62 -21.57
CA ALA A 118 9.83 -5.04 -21.87
C ALA A 118 8.84 -5.95 -21.11
N SER A 119 8.11 -5.43 -20.12
CA SER A 119 7.30 -6.24 -19.20
C SER A 119 6.00 -5.57 -18.78
N LYS A 120 4.98 -6.37 -18.52
CA LYS A 120 3.77 -5.98 -17.80
C LYS A 120 3.96 -6.20 -16.29
N LEU A 121 3.36 -5.36 -15.49
CA LEU A 121 3.43 -5.43 -14.03
C LEU A 121 2.03 -5.51 -13.41
N LEU A 122 1.82 -6.50 -12.56
CA LEU A 122 0.66 -6.61 -11.69
C LEU A 122 1.05 -6.24 -10.27
N LEU A 123 0.44 -5.20 -9.72
CA LEU A 123 0.55 -4.81 -8.33
C LEU A 123 -0.75 -5.17 -7.61
N VAL A 124 -0.67 -6.12 -6.67
CA VAL A 124 -1.80 -6.54 -5.82
C VAL A 124 -1.63 -5.90 -4.44
N ARG A 125 -2.43 -4.89 -4.14
CA ARG A 125 -2.48 -4.25 -2.84
C ARG A 125 -3.34 -5.08 -1.89
N ASP A 126 -2.90 -5.24 -0.65
CA ASP A 126 -3.60 -6.00 0.40
C ASP A 126 -4.02 -7.39 -0.08
N ALA A 127 -3.03 -8.15 -0.55
CA ALA A 127 -3.25 -9.47 -1.17
C ALA A 127 -3.93 -10.47 -0.21
N ASP A 128 -3.81 -10.29 1.11
CA ASP A 128 -4.53 -11.05 2.14
C ASP A 128 -6.06 -10.84 2.10
N GLN A 129 -6.54 -9.80 1.41
CA GLN A 129 -7.96 -9.57 1.17
C GLN A 129 -8.49 -10.31 -0.07
N MET A 130 -7.68 -11.11 -0.75
CA MET A 130 -8.18 -11.99 -1.82
C MET A 130 -9.07 -13.09 -1.25
N THR A 131 -10.22 -13.33 -1.92
CA THR A 131 -10.98 -14.55 -1.66
C THR A 131 -10.13 -15.79 -2.00
N LEU A 132 -10.43 -16.93 -1.39
CA LEU A 132 -9.71 -18.18 -1.69
C LEU A 132 -9.79 -18.53 -3.20
N ALA A 133 -10.93 -18.30 -3.84
CA ALA A 133 -11.11 -18.51 -5.27
C ALA A 133 -10.25 -17.56 -6.12
N ALA A 134 -10.12 -16.29 -5.71
CA ALA A 134 -9.24 -15.31 -6.33
C ALA A 134 -7.77 -15.73 -6.22
N ALA A 135 -7.32 -16.06 -5.01
CA ALA A 135 -5.97 -16.52 -4.75
C ALA A 135 -5.60 -17.78 -5.56
N ASN A 136 -6.51 -18.76 -5.64
CA ASN A 136 -6.31 -19.96 -6.43
C ASN A 136 -6.25 -19.68 -7.94
N SER A 137 -7.02 -18.70 -8.44
CA SER A 137 -6.98 -18.34 -9.86
C SER A 137 -5.66 -17.69 -10.29
N LEU A 138 -4.90 -17.09 -9.34
CA LEU A 138 -3.60 -16.50 -9.58
C LEU A 138 -2.46 -17.52 -9.67
N LEU A 139 -2.62 -18.74 -9.13
CA LEU A 139 -1.55 -19.72 -8.99
C LEU A 139 -0.85 -20.06 -10.30
N LYS A 140 -1.59 -20.27 -11.37
CA LYS A 140 -1.01 -20.58 -12.69
C LYS A 140 -0.10 -19.44 -13.19
N THR A 141 -0.51 -18.19 -12.97
CA THR A 141 0.26 -17.01 -13.39
C THR A 141 1.50 -16.82 -12.52
N LEU A 142 1.43 -17.22 -11.24
CA LEU A 142 2.59 -17.22 -10.34
C LEU A 142 3.60 -18.32 -10.69
N GLU A 143 3.17 -19.45 -11.25
CA GLU A 143 4.06 -20.54 -11.70
C GLU A 143 4.69 -20.23 -13.06
N GLU A 144 3.86 -19.79 -14.00
CA GLU A 144 4.22 -19.57 -15.40
C GLU A 144 3.75 -18.18 -15.85
N PRO A 145 4.49 -17.12 -15.50
CA PRO A 145 4.11 -15.76 -15.89
C PRO A 145 4.19 -15.59 -17.40
N PRO A 146 3.24 -14.89 -18.03
CA PRO A 146 3.31 -14.64 -19.45
C PRO A 146 4.45 -13.66 -19.79
N GLY A 147 5.32 -14.06 -20.70
CA GLY A 147 6.47 -13.23 -21.11
C GLY A 147 7.38 -12.84 -19.95
N ASN A 148 7.69 -11.55 -19.83
CA ASN A 148 8.47 -10.98 -18.73
C ASN A 148 7.59 -10.31 -17.65
N ALA A 149 6.39 -10.84 -17.40
CA ALA A 149 5.49 -10.24 -16.42
C ALA A 149 6.09 -10.28 -15.01
N LEU A 150 5.94 -9.17 -14.28
CA LEU A 150 6.30 -9.04 -12.88
C LEU A 150 5.05 -8.94 -12.02
N ILE A 151 4.99 -9.71 -10.93
CA ILE A 151 3.87 -9.73 -10.01
C ILE A 151 4.36 -9.32 -8.62
N LEU A 152 3.84 -8.20 -8.12
CA LEU A 152 4.12 -7.69 -6.80
C LEU A 152 2.85 -7.79 -5.94
N LEU A 153 2.94 -8.48 -4.82
CA LEU A 153 1.88 -8.56 -3.82
C LEU A 153 2.33 -7.80 -2.57
N SER A 154 1.47 -6.98 -1.97
CA SER A 154 1.69 -6.43 -0.64
C SER A 154 0.69 -7.00 0.35
N SER A 155 1.12 -7.20 1.61
CA SER A 155 0.26 -7.74 2.66
C SER A 155 0.78 -7.39 4.04
N ALA A 156 -0.11 -7.02 4.96
CA ALA A 156 0.19 -6.92 6.37
C ALA A 156 0.02 -8.28 7.07
N GLU A 157 -0.89 -9.11 6.58
CA GLU A 157 -1.26 -10.38 7.18
C GLU A 157 -0.96 -11.56 6.24
N ALA A 158 0.31 -11.69 5.82
CA ALA A 158 0.73 -12.72 4.87
C ALA A 158 0.33 -14.15 5.29
N TRP A 159 0.08 -14.39 6.57
CA TRP A 159 -0.39 -15.68 7.09
C TRP A 159 -1.82 -16.03 6.61
N ARG A 160 -2.63 -15.04 6.23
CA ARG A 160 -3.98 -15.25 5.67
C ARG A 160 -3.93 -15.74 4.21
N LEU A 161 -2.83 -15.45 3.51
CA LEU A 161 -2.64 -15.97 2.15
C LEU A 161 -2.46 -17.48 2.15
N PRO A 162 -3.06 -18.21 1.20
CA PRO A 162 -2.84 -19.64 1.06
C PRO A 162 -1.34 -19.98 0.96
N PRO A 163 -0.88 -21.07 1.61
CA PRO A 163 0.52 -21.50 1.50
C PRO A 163 0.98 -21.71 0.06
N THR A 164 0.07 -22.08 -0.83
CA THR A 164 0.30 -22.28 -2.27
C THR A 164 0.68 -21.00 -3.00
N VAL A 165 0.12 -19.83 -2.61
CA VAL A 165 0.51 -18.51 -3.13
C VAL A 165 1.87 -18.11 -2.55
N ARG A 166 2.02 -18.22 -1.22
CA ARG A 166 3.25 -17.81 -0.53
C ARG A 166 4.49 -18.57 -1.00
N SER A 167 4.36 -19.85 -1.31
CA SER A 167 5.48 -20.69 -1.76
C SER A 167 5.97 -20.36 -3.17
N ARG A 168 5.21 -19.60 -3.95
CA ARG A 168 5.53 -19.19 -5.33
C ARG A 168 6.01 -17.74 -5.42
N CYS A 169 6.04 -17.03 -4.31
CA CYS A 169 6.53 -15.66 -4.24
C CYS A 169 7.86 -15.61 -3.48
N GLN A 170 8.79 -14.81 -3.95
CA GLN A 170 9.95 -14.43 -3.16
C GLN A 170 9.49 -13.48 -2.06
N LEU A 171 9.80 -13.81 -0.81
CA LEU A 171 9.34 -13.05 0.35
C LEU A 171 10.28 -11.88 0.63
N LEU A 172 9.75 -10.66 0.55
CA LEU A 172 10.42 -9.42 0.95
C LEU A 172 9.83 -8.93 2.28
N ARG A 173 10.53 -9.19 3.37
CA ARG A 173 10.12 -8.69 4.69
C ARG A 173 10.76 -7.33 4.91
N LEU A 174 9.92 -6.31 5.14
CA LEU A 174 10.42 -4.99 5.52
C LEU A 174 10.94 -5.00 6.96
N PRO A 175 12.01 -4.24 7.24
CA PRO A 175 12.56 -4.15 8.57
C PRO A 175 11.57 -3.42 9.50
N ARG A 176 11.56 -3.82 10.76
CA ARG A 176 10.92 -3.00 11.79
C ARG A 176 11.75 -1.75 12.03
N VAL A 177 11.09 -0.61 12.03
CA VAL A 177 11.74 0.66 12.38
C VAL A 177 11.77 0.82 13.90
N GLU A 178 12.89 1.34 14.39
CA GLU A 178 13.03 1.75 15.79
C GLU A 178 12.08 2.92 16.11
N LYS A 179 11.45 2.88 17.30
CA LYS A 179 10.41 3.84 17.68
C LYS A 179 10.88 5.30 17.61
N ASP A 180 12.11 5.57 18.02
CA ASP A 180 12.66 6.94 18.03
C ASP A 180 12.87 7.47 16.61
N ALA A 181 13.39 6.63 15.70
CA ALA A 181 13.55 6.97 14.29
C ALA A 181 12.18 7.18 13.60
N ALA A 182 11.18 6.37 13.96
CA ALA A 182 9.81 6.52 13.49
C ALA A 182 9.20 7.86 13.90
N LEU A 183 9.36 8.23 15.17
CA LEU A 183 8.85 9.50 15.72
C LEU A 183 9.55 10.72 15.11
N GLU A 184 10.87 10.68 14.97
CA GLU A 184 11.65 11.76 14.36
C GLU A 184 11.22 11.98 12.89
N TRP A 185 11.12 10.90 12.12
CA TRP A 185 10.67 10.99 10.74
C TRP A 185 9.24 11.52 10.64
N LEU A 186 8.30 10.98 11.44
CA LEU A 186 6.90 11.41 11.43
C LEU A 186 6.76 12.89 11.78
N ALA A 187 7.43 13.34 12.87
CA ALA A 187 7.40 14.74 13.30
C ALA A 187 7.93 15.69 12.22
N SER A 188 9.04 15.34 11.58
CA SER A 188 9.61 16.15 10.49
C SER A 188 8.73 16.15 9.23
N LYS A 189 8.11 15.00 8.90
CA LYS A 189 7.31 14.85 7.68
C LYS A 189 5.98 15.58 7.75
N VAL A 190 5.30 15.49 8.88
CA VAL A 190 3.99 16.12 9.10
C VAL A 190 4.14 17.55 9.65
N GLN A 191 5.36 17.97 10.00
CA GLN A 191 5.67 19.29 10.60
C GLN A 191 4.89 19.55 11.91
N VAL A 192 4.83 18.54 12.76
CA VAL A 192 4.17 18.59 14.08
C VAL A 192 5.18 18.46 15.21
N THR A 193 4.75 18.74 16.44
CA THR A 193 5.59 18.55 17.62
C THR A 193 5.87 17.06 17.90
N ALA A 194 6.94 16.76 18.64
CA ALA A 194 7.22 15.37 19.05
C ALA A 194 6.08 14.74 19.86
N ALA A 195 5.32 15.55 20.62
CA ALA A 195 4.18 15.09 21.38
C ALA A 195 3.02 14.69 20.47
N ASP A 196 2.73 15.50 19.44
CA ASP A 196 1.69 15.20 18.46
C ASP A 196 2.07 14.01 17.58
N ALA A 197 3.34 13.92 17.16
CA ALA A 197 3.84 12.75 16.41
C ALA A 197 3.68 11.45 17.21
N LYS A 198 3.96 11.50 18.53
CA LYS A 198 3.74 10.36 19.43
C LYS A 198 2.26 9.99 19.50
N HIS A 199 1.38 10.97 19.64
CA HIS A 199 -0.06 10.75 19.67
C HIS A 199 -0.57 10.12 18.38
N LEU A 200 -0.15 10.62 17.22
CA LEU A 200 -0.46 10.05 15.90
C LEU A 200 0.01 8.60 15.77
N LEU A 201 1.23 8.32 16.22
CA LEU A 201 1.79 6.98 16.17
C LEU A 201 1.05 6.00 17.10
N ASP A 202 0.67 6.46 18.28
CA ASP A 202 -0.11 5.65 19.22
C ASP A 202 -1.53 5.37 18.67
N MET A 203 -2.19 6.37 18.04
CA MET A 203 -3.47 6.18 17.33
C MET A 203 -3.36 5.18 16.17
N ALA A 204 -2.26 5.21 15.44
CA ALA A 204 -1.96 4.27 14.35
C ALA A 204 -1.40 2.92 14.85
N GLN A 205 -1.41 2.65 16.16
CA GLN A 205 -0.89 1.42 16.75
C GLN A 205 0.56 1.11 16.37
N GLY A 206 1.40 2.14 16.25
CA GLY A 206 2.81 2.01 15.86
C GLY A 206 3.07 1.93 14.36
N ARG A 207 2.02 1.98 13.52
CA ARG A 207 2.13 1.94 12.05
C ARG A 207 2.50 3.33 11.52
N VAL A 208 3.76 3.51 11.13
CA VAL A 208 4.34 4.84 10.88
C VAL A 208 3.79 5.49 9.61
N VAL A 209 3.69 4.72 8.52
CA VAL A 209 3.16 5.23 7.24
C VAL A 209 1.67 5.50 7.37
N ALA A 210 0.92 4.64 8.05
CA ALA A 210 -0.49 4.87 8.36
C ALA A 210 -0.68 6.14 9.20
N ALA A 211 0.17 6.39 10.23
CA ALA A 211 0.14 7.61 11.02
C ALA A 211 0.38 8.88 10.16
N CYS A 212 1.32 8.82 9.22
CA CYS A 212 1.60 9.92 8.30
C CYS A 212 0.39 10.21 7.37
N LEU A 213 -0.26 9.18 6.84
CA LEU A 213 -1.46 9.32 6.02
C LEU A 213 -2.65 9.86 6.83
N MET A 214 -2.83 9.41 8.08
CA MET A 214 -3.85 9.95 8.98
C MET A 214 -3.68 11.45 9.20
N ALA A 215 -2.45 11.91 9.43
CA ALA A 215 -2.17 13.32 9.68
C ALA A 215 -2.49 14.23 8.48
N ASN A 216 -2.31 13.71 7.27
CA ASN A 216 -2.56 14.44 6.02
C ASN A 216 -4.04 14.37 5.57
N SER A 217 -4.88 13.61 6.27
CA SER A 217 -6.30 13.49 5.93
C SER A 217 -7.15 14.44 6.79
N GLU A 218 -8.14 15.13 6.17
CA GLU A 218 -9.15 15.91 6.90
C GLU A 218 -9.93 15.05 7.93
N SER A 219 -9.86 13.74 7.81
CA SER A 219 -10.49 12.80 8.71
C SER A 219 -9.89 12.78 10.12
N LEU A 220 -8.69 13.34 10.34
CA LEU A 220 -8.08 13.40 11.66
C LEU A 220 -8.89 14.30 12.60
N ALA A 221 -9.26 15.49 12.17
CA ALA A 221 -10.09 16.42 12.96
C ALA A 221 -11.47 15.81 13.28
N ALA A 222 -12.02 15.02 12.34
CA ALA A 222 -13.28 14.31 12.56
C ALA A 222 -13.12 13.15 13.57
N LYS A 223 -12.03 12.38 13.50
CA LYS A 223 -11.75 11.28 14.44
C LYS A 223 -11.43 11.81 15.84
N GLU A 224 -10.65 12.87 15.98
CA GLU A 224 -10.36 13.51 17.28
C GLU A 224 -11.62 14.08 17.93
N GLY A 225 -12.47 14.74 17.14
CA GLY A 225 -13.79 15.22 17.60
C GLY A 225 -14.70 14.07 18.07
N LEU A 226 -14.63 12.93 17.39
CA LEU A 226 -15.39 11.74 17.72
C LEU A 226 -14.88 11.12 19.04
N VAL A 227 -13.58 10.87 19.16
CA VAL A 227 -12.95 10.29 20.36
C VAL A 227 -13.16 11.19 21.58
N ALA A 228 -13.04 12.51 21.42
CA ALA A 228 -13.31 13.47 22.48
C ALA A 228 -14.78 13.47 22.94
N SER A 229 -15.72 13.04 22.09
CA SER A 229 -17.15 12.97 22.42
C SER A 229 -17.57 11.67 23.15
N PHE A 230 -16.73 10.61 23.14
CA PHE A 230 -17.03 9.32 23.79
C PHE A 230 -17.28 9.43 25.31
N PRO A 231 -16.50 10.19 26.10
CA PRO A 231 -16.78 10.34 27.53
C PRO A 231 -18.12 11.02 27.84
N ALA A 232 -18.63 11.84 26.91
CA ALA A 232 -19.91 12.54 27.08
C ALA A 232 -21.11 11.62 26.87
N LEU A 233 -20.97 10.49 26.16
CA LEU A 233 -22.05 9.52 25.92
C LEU A 233 -22.42 8.72 27.14
N GLY A 234 -21.47 8.50 28.07
CA GLY A 234 -21.73 7.81 29.35
C GLY A 234 -22.56 8.63 30.35
N GLN A 235 -22.79 9.91 30.11
CA GLN A 235 -23.47 10.85 31.00
C GLN A 235 -24.79 11.44 30.47
N GLN A 236 -25.12 11.20 29.18
CA GLN A 236 -26.33 11.76 28.58
C GLN A 236 -27.38 10.69 28.27
N GLN A 237 -28.60 10.94 28.78
CA GLN A 237 -29.84 10.21 28.43
C GLN A 237 -30.44 10.72 27.09
N GLY A 238 -29.60 11.00 26.09
CA GLY A 238 -30.01 11.50 24.78
C GLY A 238 -29.29 10.78 23.68
N GLY A 239 -29.86 10.73 22.46
CA GLY A 239 -29.30 10.09 21.31
C GLY A 239 -27.91 10.65 20.88
N PRO A 240 -27.26 10.06 19.89
CA PRO A 240 -25.91 10.44 19.48
C PRO A 240 -25.82 11.92 19.10
N PRO A 241 -24.70 12.62 19.40
CA PRO A 241 -24.54 14.03 19.08
C PRO A 241 -24.68 14.28 17.57
N ALA A 242 -25.13 15.48 17.19
CA ALA A 242 -25.32 15.86 15.79
C ALA A 242 -24.01 15.79 14.95
N SER A 243 -22.84 15.82 15.59
CA SER A 243 -21.53 15.62 14.96
C SER A 243 -21.32 14.22 14.40
N TRP A 244 -22.18 13.26 14.73
CA TRP A 244 -22.16 11.87 14.24
C TRP A 244 -23.04 11.67 12.99
N SER A 245 -23.75 12.69 12.55
CA SER A 245 -24.54 12.62 11.33
C SER A 245 -23.63 12.43 10.11
N GLY A 246 -23.69 11.25 9.50
CA GLY A 246 -22.86 10.89 8.33
C GLY A 246 -21.69 9.95 8.63
N VAL A 247 -21.47 9.53 9.88
CA VAL A 247 -20.45 8.54 10.25
C VAL A 247 -21.09 7.15 10.26
N ASP A 248 -20.55 6.23 9.50
CA ASP A 248 -20.96 4.83 9.51
C ASP A 248 -20.45 4.16 10.78
N VAL A 249 -21.38 3.93 11.73
CA VAL A 249 -21.08 3.31 13.04
C VAL A 249 -20.53 1.90 12.90
N SER A 250 -20.78 1.22 11.79
CA SER A 250 -20.27 -0.13 11.53
C SER A 250 -18.75 -0.15 11.36
N VAL A 251 -18.17 0.93 10.84
CA VAL A 251 -16.70 1.10 10.70
C VAL A 251 -16.03 1.28 12.08
N LEU A 252 -16.73 1.95 13.00
CA LEU A 252 -16.22 2.18 14.37
C LEU A 252 -16.24 0.92 15.25
N LEU A 253 -17.21 0.04 15.05
CA LEU A 253 -17.36 -1.20 15.85
C LEU A 253 -16.45 -2.32 15.35
N SER A 254 -15.90 -2.23 14.14
CA SER A 254 -14.94 -3.21 13.61
C SER A 254 -13.50 -2.95 14.08
N GLU A 255 -13.23 -1.80 14.73
CA GLU A 255 -11.91 -1.42 15.26
C GLU A 255 -11.81 -1.48 16.80
N LEU A 256 -12.89 -1.90 17.50
CA LEU A 256 -12.90 -2.20 18.93
C LEU A 256 -12.78 -3.69 19.21
#